data_d8459f381bf83fbc362f7dc35486f22d
#
_entry.id   d8459f381bf83fbc362f7dc35486f22d
#
_cell.length_a   1.000
_cell.length_b   1.000
_cell.length_c   1.000
_cell.angle_alpha   90.00
_cell.angle_beta   90.00
_cell.angle_gamma   90.00
#
_symmetry.space_group_name_H-M   'P 1'
#
loop_
_entity.id
_entity.type
_entity.pdbx_description
1 polymer ?
#
loop_
_entity_poly.entity_id
_entity_poly.type
_entity_poly.pdbx_seq_one_letter_code
_entity_poly.pdbx_strand_id
1 'polypeptide(L)'
;MKTIFNKFDKKKINTLPQALFPGKIVVVQSEAEAEKAVDYLLSADILGVDTETRPTFKKGPMRKVALLQVATKDVCFLFRLNFIGMPAAVIRLLSNTDVPMIGLSWHDDICQLHRISDFTPGLFIDIQNMVGRIGIEDLSLQKLYANLFAQKISKRQRLTNWEADVLTPQQKAYAATDAWCCINLYSEIMRLEATHDYQLEIVPEKVVVKKENETPEQE
;
A
#
# COMPACT_ATOMS: atom_id res chain seq x y z
N MET A 1 11.96 18.02 -16.60
CA MET A 1 11.88 16.60 -17.04
C MET A 1 12.38 15.72 -15.89
N LYS A 2 11.60 14.76 -15.44
CA LYS A 2 11.90 13.86 -14.32
C LYS A 2 12.60 12.61 -14.81
N THR A 3 13.69 12.17 -14.17
CA THR A 3 14.30 10.88 -14.47
C THR A 3 13.60 9.79 -13.63
N ILE A 4 13.13 8.75 -14.29
CA ILE A 4 12.55 7.55 -13.66
C ILE A 4 13.27 6.30 -14.19
N PHE A 5 13.22 5.19 -13.46
CA PHE A 5 13.91 3.95 -13.80
C PHE A 5 12.87 2.84 -14.04
N ASN A 6 13.11 1.95 -15.01
CA ASN A 6 12.28 0.76 -15.14
C ASN A 6 12.38 -0.13 -13.90
N LYS A 7 13.58 -0.24 -13.31
CA LYS A 7 13.86 -0.98 -12.07
C LYS A 7 14.70 -0.11 -11.12
N PHE A 8 14.17 0.23 -9.94
CA PHE A 8 14.88 1.04 -8.95
C PHE A 8 15.86 0.18 -8.12
N ASP A 9 17.10 0.65 -7.95
CA ASP A 9 18.11 -0.07 -7.16
C ASP A 9 17.75 -0.06 -5.67
N LYS A 10 17.43 -1.24 -5.14
CA LYS A 10 17.07 -1.44 -3.73
C LYS A 10 18.15 -0.91 -2.76
N LYS A 11 19.43 -0.93 -3.15
CA LYS A 11 20.52 -0.45 -2.29
C LYS A 11 20.43 1.05 -2.05
N LYS A 12 19.95 1.81 -3.01
CA LYS A 12 19.78 3.27 -2.92
C LYS A 12 18.63 3.66 -1.98
N ILE A 13 17.64 2.79 -1.75
CA ILE A 13 16.47 3.12 -0.92
C ILE A 13 16.86 3.51 0.50
N ASN A 14 17.83 2.83 1.10
CA ASN A 14 18.20 3.06 2.49
C ASN A 14 18.80 4.45 2.76
N THR A 15 19.38 5.09 1.75
CA THR A 15 19.98 6.43 1.84
C THR A 15 18.98 7.56 1.68
N LEU A 16 17.76 7.26 1.21
CA LEU A 16 16.73 8.25 0.94
C LEU A 16 16.09 8.78 2.24
N PRO A 17 15.62 10.03 2.25
CA PRO A 17 14.81 10.55 3.35
C PRO A 17 13.52 9.74 3.49
N GLN A 18 13.02 9.64 4.72
CA GLN A 18 11.80 8.89 5.00
C GLN A 18 10.56 9.69 4.62
N ALA A 19 9.63 9.06 3.89
CA ALA A 19 8.29 9.54 3.72
C ALA A 19 7.48 9.30 5.00
N LEU A 20 6.73 10.30 5.44
CA LEU A 20 5.80 10.22 6.57
C LEU A 20 4.53 10.97 6.21
N PHE A 21 3.39 10.39 6.54
CA PHE A 21 2.11 11.05 6.39
C PHE A 21 2.07 12.33 7.28
N PRO A 22 1.86 13.51 6.68
CA PRO A 22 1.93 14.77 7.42
C PRO A 22 0.61 15.15 8.11
N GLY A 23 -0.47 14.42 7.81
CA GLY A 23 -1.82 14.78 8.22
C GLY A 23 -2.25 14.18 9.55
N LYS A 24 -3.54 14.31 9.84
CA LYS A 24 -4.18 13.79 11.06
C LYS A 24 -4.45 12.29 10.93
N ILE A 25 -4.12 11.53 11.97
CA ILE A 25 -4.44 10.09 12.06
C ILE A 25 -5.53 9.90 13.10
N VAL A 26 -6.63 9.26 12.70
CA VAL A 26 -7.79 8.94 13.54
C VAL A 26 -7.95 7.44 13.64
N VAL A 27 -7.95 6.90 14.85
CA VAL A 27 -8.21 5.48 15.09
C VAL A 27 -9.70 5.30 15.32
N VAL A 28 -10.32 4.38 14.58
CA VAL A 28 -11.75 4.07 14.61
C VAL A 28 -11.95 2.73 15.32
N GLN A 29 -12.68 2.74 16.45
CA GLN A 29 -12.85 1.59 17.33
C GLN A 29 -14.31 1.29 17.68
N SER A 30 -15.27 2.05 17.13
CA SER A 30 -16.69 1.82 17.28
C SER A 30 -17.44 2.01 15.96
N GLU A 31 -18.65 1.43 15.85
CA GLU A 31 -19.51 1.60 14.68
C GLU A 31 -19.91 3.06 14.48
N ALA A 32 -20.20 3.79 15.57
CA ALA A 32 -20.57 5.21 15.50
C ALA A 32 -19.41 6.10 14.99
N GLU A 33 -18.16 5.76 15.33
CA GLU A 33 -16.99 6.43 14.76
C GLU A 33 -16.80 6.04 13.29
N ALA A 34 -17.07 4.77 12.91
CA ALA A 34 -16.99 4.30 11.54
C ALA A 34 -17.98 5.03 10.62
N GLU A 35 -19.23 5.25 11.07
CA GLU A 35 -20.21 6.03 10.29
C GLU A 35 -19.69 7.45 9.98
N LYS A 36 -19.22 8.18 11.01
CA LYS A 36 -18.69 9.54 10.85
C LYS A 36 -17.45 9.58 9.94
N ALA A 37 -16.57 8.58 10.09
CA ALA A 37 -15.36 8.48 9.27
C ALA A 37 -15.70 8.21 7.81
N VAL A 38 -16.64 7.31 7.54
CA VAL A 38 -17.07 6.96 6.19
C VAL A 38 -17.79 8.11 5.52
N ASP A 39 -18.66 8.84 6.22
CA ASP A 39 -19.31 10.04 5.69
C ASP A 39 -18.30 11.09 5.26
N TYR A 40 -17.24 11.29 6.05
CA TYR A 40 -16.12 12.18 5.68
C TYR A 40 -15.35 11.65 4.46
N LEU A 41 -15.01 10.37 4.45
CA LEU A 41 -14.23 9.75 3.36
C LEU A 41 -14.97 9.78 2.03
N LEU A 42 -16.28 9.53 2.03
CA LEU A 42 -17.11 9.55 0.82
C LEU A 42 -17.36 10.97 0.27
N SER A 43 -16.95 12.02 0.98
CA SER A 43 -16.94 13.40 0.46
C SER A 43 -15.62 13.79 -0.21
N ALA A 44 -14.63 12.90 -0.25
CA ALA A 44 -13.34 13.17 -0.87
C ALA A 44 -13.35 12.81 -2.36
N ASP A 45 -12.45 13.43 -3.13
CA ASP A 45 -12.29 13.13 -4.57
C ASP A 45 -11.57 11.82 -4.83
N ILE A 46 -10.75 11.36 -3.88
CA ILE A 46 -9.88 10.18 -4.01
C ILE A 46 -9.45 9.68 -2.63
N LEU A 47 -9.34 8.37 -2.48
CA LEU A 47 -8.90 7.70 -1.27
C LEU A 47 -7.68 6.82 -1.54
N GLY A 48 -6.73 6.83 -0.62
CA GLY A 48 -5.66 5.85 -0.58
C GLY A 48 -5.97 4.79 0.46
N VAL A 49 -5.68 3.53 0.15
CA VAL A 49 -6.10 2.42 1.00
C VAL A 49 -5.03 1.34 1.08
N ASP A 50 -4.99 0.68 2.25
CA ASP A 50 -4.12 -0.47 2.52
C ASP A 50 -4.70 -1.31 3.66
N THR A 51 -4.19 -2.51 3.90
CA THR A 51 -4.61 -3.36 5.01
C THR A 51 -3.43 -3.92 5.78
N GLU A 52 -3.66 -4.23 7.07
CA GLU A 52 -2.67 -4.90 7.89
C GLU A 52 -3.25 -6.13 8.58
N THR A 53 -2.49 -7.22 8.53
CA THR A 53 -2.81 -8.48 9.19
C THR A 53 -1.67 -8.85 10.13
N ARG A 54 -2.02 -9.34 11.32
CA ARG A 54 -1.00 -9.85 12.26
C ARG A 54 -0.25 -11.01 11.63
N PRO A 55 1.10 -10.98 11.56
CA PRO A 55 1.88 -12.05 10.96
C PRO A 55 1.75 -13.36 11.72
N THR A 56 1.76 -14.47 11.00
CA THR A 56 1.73 -15.83 11.55
C THR A 56 3.07 -16.51 11.25
N PHE A 57 3.84 -16.84 12.30
CA PHE A 57 5.15 -17.48 12.16
C PHE A 57 5.11 -19.02 12.36
N LYS A 58 3.95 -19.56 12.72
CA LYS A 58 3.74 -20.99 12.93
C LYS A 58 2.57 -21.46 12.07
N LYS A 59 2.55 -22.75 11.68
CA LYS A 59 1.37 -23.35 11.02
C LYS A 59 0.15 -23.20 11.94
N GLY A 60 -0.92 -22.63 11.43
CA GLY A 60 -2.15 -22.35 12.16
C GLY A 60 -3.21 -21.74 11.26
N PRO A 61 -4.38 -21.40 11.80
CA PRO A 61 -5.42 -20.75 11.02
C PRO A 61 -4.93 -19.40 10.49
N MET A 62 -5.32 -19.10 9.27
CA MET A 62 -5.02 -17.79 8.66
C MET A 62 -5.67 -16.68 9.49
N ARG A 63 -4.90 -15.63 9.79
CA ARG A 63 -5.41 -14.45 10.48
C ARG A 63 -6.31 -13.64 9.55
N LYS A 64 -7.31 -12.99 10.13
CA LYS A 64 -8.15 -12.00 9.42
C LYS A 64 -7.42 -10.66 9.38
N VAL A 65 -7.82 -9.79 8.46
CA VAL A 65 -7.36 -8.39 8.44
C VAL A 65 -7.72 -7.72 9.78
N ALA A 66 -6.73 -7.16 10.43
CA ALA A 66 -6.89 -6.50 11.73
C ALA A 66 -7.12 -4.98 11.59
N LEU A 67 -6.59 -4.39 10.54
CA LEU A 67 -6.63 -2.95 10.29
C LEU A 67 -6.91 -2.67 8.82
N LEU A 68 -7.86 -1.77 8.55
CA LEU A 68 -8.05 -1.14 7.25
C LEU A 68 -7.65 0.33 7.38
N GLN A 69 -6.72 0.77 6.54
CA GLN A 69 -6.29 2.17 6.47
C GLN A 69 -6.95 2.84 5.28
N VAL A 70 -7.59 3.97 5.51
CA VAL A 70 -8.16 4.80 4.44
C VAL A 70 -7.75 6.25 4.64
N ALA A 71 -7.01 6.77 3.69
CA ALA A 71 -6.46 8.12 3.73
C ALA A 71 -7.09 9.03 2.68
N THR A 72 -7.27 10.28 3.04
CA THR A 72 -7.32 11.43 2.14
C THR A 72 -5.93 12.09 2.11
N LYS A 73 -5.78 13.25 1.48
CA LYS A 73 -4.52 14.02 1.51
C LYS A 73 -4.16 14.48 2.93
N ASP A 74 -5.16 14.73 3.79
CA ASP A 74 -5.00 15.43 5.06
C ASP A 74 -5.33 14.60 6.30
N VAL A 75 -6.16 13.56 6.14
CA VAL A 75 -6.63 12.72 7.26
C VAL A 75 -6.54 11.26 6.85
N CYS A 76 -6.03 10.41 7.76
CA CYS A 76 -6.07 8.96 7.62
C CYS A 76 -6.88 8.35 8.77
N PHE A 77 -7.86 7.51 8.40
CA PHE A 77 -8.65 6.72 9.33
C PHE A 77 -8.12 5.30 9.40
N LEU A 78 -7.91 4.82 10.62
CA LEU A 78 -7.42 3.49 10.93
C LEU A 78 -8.56 2.67 11.54
N PHE A 79 -9.31 1.94 10.72
CA PHE A 79 -10.42 1.11 11.17
C PHE A 79 -9.90 -0.19 11.80
N ARG A 80 -10.10 -0.36 13.09
CA ARG A 80 -9.68 -1.52 13.86
C ARG A 80 -10.66 -2.69 13.66
N LEU A 81 -10.55 -3.38 12.50
CA LEU A 81 -11.47 -4.47 12.15
C LEU A 81 -11.45 -5.63 13.14
N ASN A 82 -10.35 -5.81 13.88
CA ASN A 82 -10.28 -6.78 14.97
C ASN A 82 -11.16 -6.42 16.17
N PHE A 83 -11.63 -5.16 16.31
CA PHE A 83 -12.55 -4.72 17.36
C PHE A 83 -13.99 -4.54 16.85
N ILE A 84 -14.14 -3.88 15.71
CA ILE A 84 -15.46 -3.50 15.19
C ILE A 84 -16.00 -4.48 14.12
N GLY A 85 -15.21 -5.46 13.69
CA GLY A 85 -15.58 -6.28 12.54
C GLY A 85 -15.70 -5.45 11.26
N MET A 86 -16.70 -5.76 10.47
CA MET A 86 -17.04 -5.03 9.24
C MET A 86 -18.44 -4.43 9.35
N PRO A 87 -18.63 -3.28 10.03
CA PRO A 87 -19.93 -2.65 10.16
C PRO A 87 -20.46 -2.14 8.83
N ALA A 88 -21.76 -1.86 8.75
CA ALA A 88 -22.45 -1.43 7.53
C ALA A 88 -21.78 -0.21 6.87
N ALA A 89 -21.26 0.73 7.65
CA ALA A 89 -20.51 1.88 7.14
C ALA A 89 -19.27 1.47 6.34
N VAL A 90 -18.47 0.52 6.86
CA VAL A 90 -17.27 0.04 6.17
C VAL A 90 -17.65 -0.73 4.90
N ILE A 91 -18.72 -1.53 4.93
CA ILE A 91 -19.25 -2.19 3.72
C ILE A 91 -19.69 -1.13 2.71
N ARG A 92 -20.41 -0.08 3.12
CA ARG A 92 -20.81 1.05 2.28
C ARG A 92 -19.60 1.73 1.62
N LEU A 93 -18.53 1.96 2.38
CA LEU A 93 -17.28 2.52 1.86
C LEU A 93 -16.65 1.61 0.79
N LEU A 94 -16.44 0.33 1.13
CA LEU A 94 -15.78 -0.63 0.24
C LEU A 94 -16.60 -0.96 -1.02
N SER A 95 -17.92 -0.73 -0.97
CA SER A 95 -18.83 -0.92 -2.13
C SER A 95 -19.13 0.38 -2.89
N ASN A 96 -18.52 1.50 -2.52
CA ASN A 96 -18.77 2.78 -3.17
C ASN A 96 -18.16 2.83 -4.58
N THR A 97 -18.95 3.28 -5.55
CA THR A 97 -18.57 3.36 -6.98
C THR A 97 -18.22 4.76 -7.45
N ASP A 98 -18.37 5.79 -6.61
CA ASP A 98 -18.21 7.18 -7.00
C ASP A 98 -16.81 7.72 -6.64
N VAL A 99 -16.28 7.30 -5.49
CA VAL A 99 -14.96 7.75 -5.01
C VAL A 99 -13.92 6.67 -5.28
N PRO A 100 -12.89 6.93 -6.11
CA PRO A 100 -11.85 5.96 -6.40
C PRO A 100 -10.99 5.67 -5.17
N MET A 101 -10.81 4.38 -4.88
CA MET A 101 -9.96 3.85 -3.82
C MET A 101 -8.68 3.29 -4.43
N ILE A 102 -7.57 3.95 -4.16
CA ILE A 102 -6.26 3.64 -4.73
C ILE A 102 -5.45 2.80 -3.76
N GLY A 103 -4.99 1.65 -4.22
CA GLY A 103 -4.10 0.79 -3.44
C GLY A 103 -3.08 0.09 -4.31
N LEU A 104 -2.32 -0.79 -3.70
CA LEU A 104 -1.29 -1.56 -4.39
C LEU A 104 -1.47 -3.04 -4.08
N SER A 105 -1.62 -3.89 -5.13
CA SER A 105 -1.89 -5.33 -4.98
C SER A 105 -3.24 -5.65 -4.30
N TRP A 106 -4.27 -4.87 -4.63
CA TRP A 106 -5.60 -4.93 -4.00
C TRP A 106 -6.31 -6.28 -4.07
N HIS A 107 -6.03 -7.09 -5.08
CA HIS A 107 -6.72 -8.37 -5.25
C HIS A 107 -6.66 -9.23 -3.98
N ASP A 108 -5.47 -9.34 -3.39
CA ASP A 108 -5.27 -10.16 -2.19
C ASP A 108 -5.96 -9.55 -0.97
N ASP A 109 -5.93 -8.22 -0.81
CA ASP A 109 -6.58 -7.51 0.28
C ASP A 109 -8.10 -7.67 0.23
N ILE A 110 -8.73 -7.52 -0.94
CA ILE A 110 -10.16 -7.76 -1.15
C ILE A 110 -10.53 -9.20 -0.79
N CYS A 111 -9.75 -10.18 -1.23
CA CYS A 111 -9.97 -11.59 -0.86
C CYS A 111 -9.90 -11.81 0.65
N GLN A 112 -8.98 -11.13 1.35
CA GLN A 112 -8.88 -11.23 2.80
C GLN A 112 -10.02 -10.51 3.53
N LEU A 113 -10.49 -9.36 3.02
CA LEU A 113 -11.64 -8.64 3.55
C LEU A 113 -12.95 -9.44 3.40
N HIS A 114 -13.14 -10.14 2.28
CA HIS A 114 -14.27 -11.06 2.07
C HIS A 114 -14.33 -12.20 3.10
N ARG A 115 -13.22 -12.54 3.74
CA ARG A 115 -13.23 -13.53 4.85
C ARG A 115 -13.81 -12.98 6.14
N ILE A 116 -14.03 -11.65 6.22
CA ILE A 116 -14.68 -11.01 7.36
C ILE A 116 -16.18 -10.83 7.07
N SER A 117 -16.51 -10.30 5.90
CA SER A 117 -17.90 -10.08 5.46
C SER A 117 -17.98 -10.01 3.94
N ASP A 118 -19.11 -10.42 3.39
CA ASP A 118 -19.38 -10.28 1.96
C ASP A 118 -19.73 -8.82 1.62
N PHE A 119 -19.21 -8.33 0.49
CA PHE A 119 -19.54 -7.04 -0.10
C PHE A 119 -19.23 -7.07 -1.61
N THR A 120 -19.86 -6.21 -2.37
CA THR A 120 -19.51 -6.01 -3.79
C THR A 120 -18.43 -4.93 -3.85
N PRO A 121 -17.21 -5.23 -4.33
CA PRO A 121 -16.16 -4.22 -4.43
C PRO A 121 -16.58 -3.05 -5.31
N GLY A 122 -16.36 -1.84 -4.82
CA GLY A 122 -16.62 -0.59 -5.53
C GLY A 122 -15.53 -0.20 -6.53
N LEU A 123 -15.22 1.10 -6.61
CA LEU A 123 -14.23 1.63 -7.54
C LEU A 123 -12.80 1.50 -6.98
N PHE A 124 -12.20 0.31 -7.09
CA PHE A 124 -10.81 0.05 -6.72
C PHE A 124 -9.86 0.20 -7.90
N ILE A 125 -8.79 0.95 -7.72
CA ILE A 125 -7.72 1.13 -8.70
C ILE A 125 -6.42 0.60 -8.13
N ASP A 126 -5.82 -0.39 -8.82
CA ASP A 126 -4.54 -0.96 -8.43
C ASP A 126 -3.39 -0.29 -9.19
N ILE A 127 -2.46 0.30 -8.44
CA ILE A 127 -1.28 0.97 -8.98
C ILE A 127 -0.42 0.00 -9.82
N GLN A 128 -0.38 -1.29 -9.46
CA GLN A 128 0.41 -2.28 -10.21
C GLN A 128 -0.05 -2.39 -11.68
N ASN A 129 -1.33 -2.15 -11.96
CA ASN A 129 -1.88 -2.17 -13.33
C ASN A 129 -1.55 -0.90 -14.13
N MET A 130 -0.97 0.12 -13.50
CA MET A 130 -0.73 1.42 -14.12
C MET A 130 0.75 1.68 -14.41
N VAL A 131 1.65 1.19 -13.56
CA VAL A 131 3.09 1.53 -13.60
C VAL A 131 3.76 1.17 -14.92
N GLY A 132 3.30 0.09 -15.58
CA GLY A 132 3.81 -0.32 -16.90
C GLY A 132 3.56 0.70 -18.01
N ARG A 133 2.55 1.58 -17.88
CA ARG A 133 2.22 2.62 -18.88
C ARG A 133 3.30 3.68 -19.01
N ILE A 134 4.09 3.89 -17.94
CA ILE A 134 5.25 4.80 -17.92
C ILE A 134 6.59 4.05 -17.92
N GLY A 135 6.58 2.74 -18.25
CA GLY A 135 7.78 1.90 -18.41
C GLY A 135 8.39 1.38 -17.11
N ILE A 136 7.71 1.50 -15.96
CA ILE A 136 8.19 0.96 -14.68
C ILE A 136 7.79 -0.52 -14.56
N GLU A 137 8.74 -1.38 -14.17
CA GLU A 137 8.54 -2.81 -13.96
C GLU A 137 8.47 -3.21 -12.48
N ASP A 138 8.87 -2.30 -11.58
CA ASP A 138 8.77 -2.54 -10.14
C ASP A 138 7.30 -2.51 -9.68
N LEU A 139 6.94 -3.45 -8.77
CA LEU A 139 5.59 -3.63 -8.26
C LEU A 139 5.47 -3.42 -6.74
N SER A 140 6.52 -3.02 -6.06
CA SER A 140 6.46 -2.79 -4.61
C SER A 140 6.35 -1.32 -4.26
N LEU A 141 5.46 -0.98 -3.30
CA LEU A 141 5.21 0.38 -2.83
C LEU A 141 6.51 1.14 -2.52
N GLN A 142 7.45 0.50 -1.81
CA GLN A 142 8.73 1.08 -1.44
C GLN A 142 9.59 1.47 -2.65
N LYS A 143 9.66 0.61 -3.68
CA LYS A 143 10.47 0.89 -4.87
C LYS A 143 9.83 1.95 -5.76
N LEU A 144 8.51 1.88 -5.92
CA LEU A 144 7.75 2.86 -6.68
C LEU A 144 7.88 4.25 -6.06
N TYR A 145 7.73 4.34 -4.73
CA TYR A 145 7.84 5.62 -4.04
C TYR A 145 9.27 6.18 -4.07
N ALA A 146 10.28 5.31 -3.91
CA ALA A 146 11.68 5.70 -4.05
C ALA A 146 12.02 6.20 -5.45
N ASN A 147 11.51 5.53 -6.48
CA ASN A 147 11.72 5.91 -7.88
C ASN A 147 11.06 7.26 -8.21
N LEU A 148 9.80 7.42 -7.82
CA LEU A 148 9.01 8.59 -8.22
C LEU A 148 9.21 9.81 -7.30
N PHE A 149 9.55 9.63 -6.02
CA PHE A 149 9.63 10.73 -5.05
C PHE A 149 10.99 10.90 -4.39
N ALA A 150 11.97 10.03 -4.68
CA ALA A 150 13.26 10.01 -4.01
C ALA A 150 13.12 9.94 -2.47
N GLN A 151 12.12 9.23 -1.97
CA GLN A 151 11.84 9.02 -0.56
C GLN A 151 11.63 7.53 -0.29
N LYS A 152 11.96 7.08 0.94
CA LYS A 152 11.75 5.69 1.35
C LYS A 152 10.55 5.54 2.25
N ILE A 153 9.81 4.45 2.07
CA ILE A 153 8.78 3.98 2.98
C ILE A 153 9.42 2.95 3.92
N SER A 154 9.21 3.10 5.24
CA SER A 154 9.72 2.16 6.24
C SER A 154 8.97 0.83 6.15
N LYS A 155 9.66 -0.30 6.33
CA LYS A 155 9.02 -1.63 6.47
C LYS A 155 9.07 -2.17 7.90
N ARG A 156 9.50 -1.35 8.87
CA ARG A 156 9.79 -1.81 10.24
C ARG A 156 8.57 -2.32 10.98
N GLN A 157 7.37 -1.81 10.66
CA GLN A 157 6.14 -2.17 11.36
C GLN A 157 5.37 -3.32 10.71
N ARG A 158 5.71 -3.71 9.48
CA ARG A 158 4.98 -4.73 8.70
C ARG A 158 4.76 -6.05 9.45
N LEU A 159 5.73 -6.49 10.24
CA LEU A 159 5.67 -7.76 10.95
C LEU A 159 5.36 -7.60 12.44
N THR A 160 4.69 -6.53 12.85
CA THR A 160 4.29 -6.28 14.23
C THR A 160 2.89 -6.83 14.54
N ASN A 161 2.49 -6.77 15.81
CA ASN A 161 1.17 -7.23 16.22
C ASN A 161 0.09 -6.17 15.93
N TRP A 162 -0.60 -6.31 14.82
CA TRP A 162 -1.70 -5.43 14.43
C TRP A 162 -3.01 -5.69 15.19
N GLU A 163 -3.10 -6.78 15.96
CA GLU A 163 -4.23 -7.10 16.85
C GLU A 163 -4.02 -6.58 18.28
N ALA A 164 -2.93 -5.86 18.58
CA ALA A 164 -2.68 -5.30 19.92
C ALA A 164 -3.81 -4.35 20.34
N ASP A 165 -4.11 -4.27 21.65
CA ASP A 165 -5.18 -3.40 22.17
C ASP A 165 -4.95 -1.94 21.80
N VAL A 166 -3.71 -1.48 21.83
CA VAL A 166 -3.32 -0.12 21.46
C VAL A 166 -2.23 -0.18 20.40
N LEU A 167 -2.45 0.50 19.27
CA LEU A 167 -1.42 0.69 18.25
C LEU A 167 -0.39 1.74 18.70
N THR A 168 0.87 1.42 18.56
CA THR A 168 1.97 2.37 18.85
C THR A 168 1.93 3.57 17.89
N PRO A 169 2.51 4.72 18.27
CA PRO A 169 2.64 5.86 17.34
C PRO A 169 3.33 5.48 16.02
N GLN A 170 4.33 4.58 16.09
CA GLN A 170 5.06 4.10 14.91
C GLN A 170 4.19 3.24 13.99
N GLN A 171 3.34 2.36 14.54
CA GLN A 171 2.37 1.59 13.75
C GLN A 171 1.36 2.51 13.07
N LYS A 172 0.80 3.48 13.80
CA LYS A 172 -0.16 4.44 13.24
C LYS A 172 0.45 5.26 12.11
N ALA A 173 1.66 5.78 12.30
CA ALA A 173 2.36 6.55 11.28
C ALA A 173 2.70 5.69 10.05
N TYR A 174 3.13 4.44 10.25
CA TYR A 174 3.41 3.49 9.17
C TYR A 174 2.15 3.23 8.34
N ALA A 175 1.06 2.80 8.97
CA ALA A 175 -0.19 2.47 8.31
C ALA A 175 -0.79 3.66 7.53
N ALA A 176 -0.77 4.86 8.13
CA ALA A 176 -1.23 6.06 7.46
C ALA A 176 -0.36 6.46 6.26
N THR A 177 0.96 6.24 6.36
CA THR A 177 1.89 6.54 5.27
C THR A 177 1.66 5.62 4.08
N ASP A 178 1.47 4.31 4.31
CA ASP A 178 1.28 3.34 3.22
C ASP A 178 0.01 3.65 2.41
N ALA A 179 -1.12 3.91 3.07
CA ALA A 179 -2.36 4.31 2.40
C ALA A 179 -2.22 5.66 1.66
N TRP A 180 -1.65 6.67 2.30
CA TRP A 180 -1.47 8.00 1.68
C TRP A 180 -0.51 7.99 0.49
N CYS A 181 0.55 7.18 0.55
CA CYS A 181 1.49 7.04 -0.56
C CYS A 181 0.83 6.52 -1.84
N CYS A 182 -0.24 5.75 -1.73
CA CYS A 182 -1.01 5.29 -2.89
C CYS A 182 -1.65 6.45 -3.65
N ILE A 183 -2.19 7.47 -2.96
CA ILE A 183 -2.74 8.67 -3.61
C ILE A 183 -1.64 9.42 -4.39
N ASN A 184 -0.49 9.59 -3.76
CA ASN A 184 0.63 10.32 -4.37
C ASN A 184 1.14 9.59 -5.62
N LEU A 185 1.32 8.27 -5.53
CA LEU A 185 1.75 7.45 -6.65
C LEU A 185 0.77 7.52 -7.82
N TYR A 186 -0.52 7.34 -7.54
CA TYR A 186 -1.56 7.46 -8.55
C TYR A 186 -1.51 8.83 -9.25
N SER A 187 -1.51 9.91 -8.48
CA SER A 187 -1.49 11.28 -9.01
C SER A 187 -0.26 11.53 -9.86
N GLU A 188 0.90 11.06 -9.43
CA GLU A 188 2.15 11.27 -10.18
C GLU A 188 2.21 10.40 -11.45
N ILE A 189 1.76 9.15 -11.40
CA ILE A 189 1.70 8.27 -12.58
C ILE A 189 0.76 8.90 -13.64
N MET A 190 -0.43 9.34 -13.23
CA MET A 190 -1.37 10.02 -14.12
C MET A 190 -0.79 11.30 -14.73
N ARG A 191 -0.07 12.09 -13.92
CA ARG A 191 0.61 13.29 -14.41
C ARG A 191 1.68 12.95 -15.45
N LEU A 192 2.54 11.97 -15.16
CA LEU A 192 3.61 11.54 -16.06
C LEU A 192 3.07 10.95 -17.37
N GLU A 193 2.02 10.13 -17.28
CA GLU A 193 1.33 9.57 -18.45
C GLU A 193 0.74 10.68 -19.34
N ALA A 194 0.10 11.69 -18.75
CA ALA A 194 -0.53 12.77 -19.50
C ALA A 194 0.46 13.78 -20.11
N THR A 195 1.56 14.07 -19.39
CA THR A 195 2.50 15.12 -19.80
C THR A 195 3.71 14.62 -20.57
N HIS A 196 4.04 13.34 -20.44
CA HIS A 196 5.30 12.74 -20.93
C HIS A 196 6.56 13.49 -20.46
N ASP A 197 6.46 14.24 -19.35
CA ASP A 197 7.58 15.03 -18.78
C ASP A 197 8.52 14.16 -17.93
N TYR A 198 9.03 13.08 -18.54
CA TYR A 198 10.00 12.21 -17.89
C TYR A 198 10.96 11.58 -18.91
N GLN A 199 12.12 11.15 -18.41
CA GLN A 199 13.09 10.32 -19.10
C GLN A 199 13.13 8.97 -18.39
N LEU A 200 12.85 7.88 -19.11
CA LEU A 200 12.96 6.53 -18.62
C LEU A 200 14.39 6.01 -18.80
N GLU A 201 15.05 5.64 -17.72
CA GLU A 201 16.33 4.95 -17.75
C GLU A 201 16.13 3.44 -17.58
N ILE A 202 16.62 2.68 -18.55
CA ILE A 202 16.58 1.22 -18.53
C ILE A 202 17.80 0.68 -17.80
N VAL A 203 17.57 0.04 -16.67
CA VAL A 203 18.61 -0.65 -15.89
C VAL A 203 18.78 -2.05 -16.46
N PRO A 204 19.96 -2.41 -17.01
CA PRO A 204 20.19 -3.72 -17.61
C PRO A 204 20.08 -4.83 -16.55
N GLU A 205 19.52 -5.96 -16.96
CA GLU A 205 19.48 -7.14 -16.11
C GLU A 205 20.90 -7.65 -15.84
N LYS A 206 21.20 -7.93 -14.58
CA LYS A 206 22.46 -8.58 -14.22
C LYS A 206 22.42 -10.02 -14.76
N VAL A 207 23.24 -10.32 -15.77
CA VAL A 207 23.44 -11.69 -16.21
C VAL A 207 24.07 -12.47 -15.03
N VAL A 208 23.28 -13.31 -14.40
CA VAL A 208 23.80 -14.28 -13.41
C VAL A 208 24.47 -15.38 -14.21
N VAL A 209 25.79 -15.28 -14.43
CA VAL A 209 26.58 -16.39 -14.94
C VAL A 209 26.53 -17.49 -13.86
N LYS A 210 25.75 -18.54 -14.12
CA LYS A 210 25.84 -19.77 -13.34
C LYS A 210 27.25 -20.30 -13.51
N LYS A 211 28.05 -20.33 -12.44
CA LYS A 211 29.30 -21.10 -12.44
C LYS A 211 28.88 -22.57 -12.62
N GLU A 212 29.18 -23.14 -13.76
CA GLU A 212 29.16 -24.58 -13.95
C GLU A 212 30.19 -25.19 -13.00
N ASN A 213 29.72 -26.05 -12.12
CA ASN A 213 30.56 -26.82 -11.22
C ASN A 213 31.38 -27.79 -12.12
N GLU A 214 32.66 -27.51 -12.30
CA GLU A 214 33.59 -28.47 -12.79
C GLU A 214 33.65 -29.63 -11.80
N THR A 215 33.16 -30.76 -12.22
CA THR A 215 33.32 -32.05 -11.51
C THR A 215 34.80 -32.43 -11.58
N PRO A 216 35.49 -32.70 -10.46
CA PRO A 216 36.84 -33.24 -10.54
C PRO A 216 36.76 -34.65 -11.09
N GLU A 217 37.39 -34.88 -12.23
CA GLU A 217 37.71 -36.24 -12.71
C GLU A 217 38.61 -36.90 -11.67
N GLN A 218 38.18 -38.02 -11.14
CA GLN A 218 39.00 -38.90 -10.31
C GLN A 218 39.84 -39.76 -11.21
N GLU A 219 41.17 -39.65 -11.11
CA GLU A 219 42.14 -40.68 -11.43
C GLU A 219 42.30 -41.68 -10.29
#